data_e73ba02a4e71437e36aef23958232ffe
#
_entry.id   e73ba02a4e71437e36aef23958232ffe
#
_cell.length_a   1.000
_cell.length_b   1.000
_cell.length_c   1.000
_cell.angle_alpha   90.00
_cell.angle_beta   90.00
_cell.angle_gamma   90.00
#
_symmetry.space_group_name_H-M   'P 1'
#
loop_
_entity.id
_entity.type
_entity.pdbx_description
1 polymer ?
#
loop_
_entity_poly.entity_id
_entity_poly.type
_entity_poly.pdbx_seq_one_letter_code
_entity_poly.pdbx_strand_id
1 'polypeptide(L)'
;MKPDSLEHLVLQTESNGFRYYLSTDCPHSSDGVIADLVAGRVQPEIWFKQTRRRHIMSHDGLLIKLYQFHGFSDVRHSRRYASREVECYHDYLKAFGSMPGVRLPKLYGYFEKPFLGFLYRANGIIEEYIPDTRILGMEELSLVPPLFAHLYRKGIYHPDMQFQNVLWQPKTRTLVPIDYMGCNILFEPNWEALLMQLSWFLHAADVDDAHARPFMEEVLSLLPELRLDHEKAWSCIKALYEIPVETHQYHHPIFLPPELRRRTQPDD
;
A
#
# COMPACT_ATOMS: atom_id res chain seq x y z
N MET A 1 9.25 15.37 -14.69
CA MET A 1 9.72 14.24 -15.48
C MET A 1 8.91 13.05 -14.98
N LYS A 2 8.30 12.29 -15.86
CA LYS A 2 7.51 11.09 -15.53
C LYS A 2 8.50 10.01 -15.08
N PRO A 3 8.28 9.31 -13.95
CA PRO A 3 9.16 8.20 -13.58
C PRO A 3 9.12 7.11 -14.66
N ASP A 4 10.26 6.50 -14.97
CA ASP A 4 10.39 5.44 -15.99
C ASP A 4 9.49 4.24 -15.67
N SER A 5 9.24 4.00 -14.37
CA SER A 5 8.32 2.98 -13.87
C SER A 5 6.86 3.14 -14.35
N LEU A 6 6.51 4.30 -14.90
CA LEU A 6 5.14 4.64 -15.31
C LEU A 6 4.99 4.82 -16.83
N GLU A 7 5.96 4.33 -17.62
CA GLU A 7 5.93 4.45 -19.09
C GLU A 7 4.67 3.85 -19.72
N HIS A 8 4.10 2.80 -19.11
CA HIS A 8 2.87 2.17 -19.58
C HIS A 8 1.60 3.00 -19.34
N LEU A 9 1.69 4.06 -18.49
CA LEU A 9 0.58 4.97 -18.27
C LEU A 9 0.65 6.13 -19.26
N VAL A 10 -0.35 6.27 -20.07
CA VAL A 10 -0.43 7.30 -21.13
C VAL A 10 -1.34 8.44 -20.66
N LEU A 11 -0.96 9.69 -20.98
CA LEU A 11 -1.87 10.82 -20.80
C LEU A 11 -3.07 10.62 -21.72
N GLN A 12 -4.23 10.34 -21.11
CA GLN A 12 -5.47 10.08 -21.87
C GLN A 12 -6.28 11.35 -22.09
N THR A 13 -6.38 12.18 -21.04
CA THR A 13 -7.25 13.35 -21.12
C THR A 13 -6.85 14.44 -20.12
N GLU A 14 -7.25 15.65 -20.43
CA GLU A 14 -7.26 16.77 -19.50
C GLU A 14 -8.70 17.24 -19.32
N SER A 15 -9.18 17.29 -18.10
CA SER A 15 -10.54 17.73 -17.76
C SER A 15 -10.58 18.45 -16.43
N ASN A 16 -11.29 19.57 -16.35
CA ASN A 16 -11.44 20.38 -15.13
C ASN A 16 -10.11 20.78 -14.46
N GLY A 17 -9.04 20.93 -15.26
CA GLY A 17 -7.70 21.23 -14.78
C GLY A 17 -6.96 20.03 -14.18
N PHE A 18 -7.51 18.83 -14.29
CA PHE A 18 -6.83 17.58 -13.97
C PHE A 18 -6.22 16.96 -15.22
N ARG A 19 -5.08 16.28 -15.03
CA ARG A 19 -4.43 15.41 -15.99
C ARG A 19 -4.56 13.98 -15.53
N TYR A 20 -5.00 13.10 -16.42
CA TYR A 20 -5.23 11.68 -16.15
C TYR A 20 -4.25 10.83 -16.95
N TYR A 21 -3.50 10.00 -16.26
CA TYR A 21 -2.53 9.06 -16.81
C TYR A 21 -3.04 7.65 -16.53
N LEU A 22 -3.53 6.98 -17.56
CA LEU A 22 -4.24 5.72 -17.44
C LEU A 22 -3.54 4.62 -18.23
N SER A 23 -3.63 3.40 -17.75
CA SER A 23 -3.27 2.22 -18.52
C SER A 23 -4.34 1.92 -19.58
N THR A 24 -3.96 1.21 -20.62
CA THR A 24 -4.86 0.85 -21.71
C THR A 24 -5.97 -0.13 -21.32
N ASP A 25 -5.77 -0.87 -20.23
CA ASP A 25 -6.73 -1.82 -19.67
C ASP A 25 -7.59 -1.21 -18.56
N CYS A 26 -7.47 0.10 -18.31
CA CYS A 26 -8.31 0.79 -17.34
C CYS A 26 -9.76 0.84 -17.83
N PRO A 27 -10.73 0.33 -17.05
CA PRO A 27 -12.14 0.56 -17.33
C PRO A 27 -12.43 2.06 -17.38
N HIS A 28 -13.34 2.47 -18.27
CA HIS A 28 -13.73 3.87 -18.42
C HIS A 28 -12.60 4.85 -18.79
N SER A 29 -11.51 4.35 -19.36
CA SER A 29 -10.39 5.22 -19.79
C SER A 29 -10.80 6.26 -20.84
N SER A 30 -11.85 5.99 -21.63
CA SER A 30 -12.27 6.81 -22.78
C SER A 30 -13.61 7.51 -22.62
N ASP A 31 -14.44 7.16 -21.64
CA ASP A 31 -15.83 7.65 -21.53
C ASP A 31 -16.02 8.87 -20.60
N GLY A 32 -14.93 9.31 -19.95
CA GLY A 32 -14.97 10.49 -19.06
C GLY A 32 -15.52 10.24 -17.67
N VAL A 33 -16.00 9.03 -17.33
CA VAL A 33 -16.59 8.69 -16.04
C VAL A 33 -15.64 8.97 -14.88
N ILE A 34 -14.36 8.64 -15.04
CA ILE A 34 -13.33 8.92 -14.01
C ILE A 34 -13.22 10.42 -13.73
N ALA A 35 -13.22 11.25 -14.80
CA ALA A 35 -13.13 12.68 -14.66
C ALA A 35 -14.38 13.28 -14.01
N ASP A 36 -15.54 12.69 -14.25
CA ASP A 36 -16.81 13.11 -13.68
C ASP A 36 -16.93 12.71 -12.21
N LEU A 37 -16.45 11.52 -11.83
CA LEU A 37 -16.35 11.10 -10.43
C LEU A 37 -15.41 12.00 -9.63
N VAL A 38 -14.21 12.26 -10.15
CA VAL A 38 -13.22 13.14 -9.48
C VAL A 38 -13.72 14.58 -9.36
N ALA A 39 -14.51 15.04 -10.33
CA ALA A 39 -15.15 16.37 -10.31
C ALA A 39 -16.44 16.43 -9.50
N GLY A 40 -16.94 15.29 -8.98
CA GLY A 40 -18.20 15.22 -8.22
C GLY A 40 -19.46 15.39 -9.08
N ARG A 41 -19.37 15.20 -10.39
CA ARG A 41 -20.52 15.26 -11.30
C ARG A 41 -21.29 13.95 -11.37
N VAL A 42 -20.60 12.84 -11.11
CA VAL A 42 -21.19 11.50 -10.94
C VAL A 42 -21.03 11.10 -9.49
N GLN A 43 -22.05 10.49 -8.92
CA GLN A 43 -21.97 9.96 -7.57
C GLN A 43 -21.30 8.58 -7.60
N PRO A 44 -20.36 8.29 -6.70
CA PRO A 44 -19.81 6.96 -6.57
C PRO A 44 -20.86 5.98 -6.00
N GLU A 45 -20.69 4.72 -6.27
CA GLU A 45 -21.54 3.65 -5.72
C GLU A 45 -21.29 3.48 -4.22
N ILE A 46 -20.04 3.56 -3.79
CA ILE A 46 -19.64 3.41 -2.39
C ILE A 46 -18.66 4.51 -2.00
N TRP A 47 -18.89 5.11 -0.86
CA TRP A 47 -17.95 5.97 -0.17
C TRP A 47 -17.29 5.20 0.99
N PHE A 48 -15.98 4.94 0.91
CA PHE A 48 -15.22 4.34 2.01
C PHE A 48 -14.69 5.40 2.98
N LYS A 49 -14.30 6.56 2.45
CA LYS A 49 -13.81 7.68 3.24
C LYS A 49 -14.10 9.00 2.56
N GLN A 50 -14.64 9.94 3.32
CA GLN A 50 -14.87 11.30 2.85
C GLN A 50 -14.44 12.28 3.95
N THR A 51 -13.30 12.89 3.76
CA THR A 51 -12.77 13.94 4.64
C THR A 51 -12.41 15.16 3.78
N ARG A 52 -12.11 16.28 4.43
CA ARG A 52 -11.66 17.49 3.71
C ARG A 52 -10.43 17.23 2.82
N ARG A 53 -9.58 16.27 3.18
CA ARG A 53 -8.29 16.04 2.49
C ARG A 53 -8.22 14.75 1.69
N ARG A 54 -9.02 13.76 2.02
CA ARG A 54 -8.94 12.42 1.42
C ARG A 54 -10.33 11.88 1.13
N HIS A 55 -10.57 11.55 -0.12
CA HIS A 55 -11.76 10.83 -0.57
C HIS A 55 -11.33 9.46 -1.09
N ILE A 56 -12.01 8.42 -0.65
CA ILE A 56 -11.87 7.06 -1.17
C ILE A 56 -13.25 6.59 -1.57
N MET A 57 -13.41 6.23 -2.84
CA MET A 57 -14.70 5.89 -3.43
C MET A 57 -14.54 4.76 -4.46
N SER A 58 -15.60 3.98 -4.64
CA SER A 58 -15.65 3.02 -5.75
C SER A 58 -16.80 3.31 -6.70
N HIS A 59 -16.60 2.93 -7.94
CA HIS A 59 -17.60 2.98 -8.99
C HIS A 59 -17.19 2.04 -10.12
N ASP A 60 -18.11 1.15 -10.50
CA ASP A 60 -17.98 0.23 -11.61
C ASP A 60 -16.61 -0.48 -11.71
N GLY A 61 -16.22 -1.13 -10.63
CA GLY A 61 -14.96 -1.87 -10.57
C GLY A 61 -13.70 -1.04 -10.37
N LEU A 62 -13.83 0.28 -10.24
CA LEU A 62 -12.73 1.19 -9.93
C LEU A 62 -12.74 1.54 -8.43
N LEU A 63 -11.56 1.65 -7.84
CA LEU A 63 -11.32 2.32 -6.57
C LEU A 63 -10.48 3.56 -6.82
N ILE A 64 -11.00 4.72 -6.41
CA ILE A 64 -10.37 6.01 -6.61
C ILE A 64 -10.00 6.59 -5.25
N LYS A 65 -8.72 6.88 -5.06
CA LYS A 65 -8.20 7.60 -3.91
C LYS A 65 -7.84 9.01 -4.36
N LEU A 66 -8.59 10.02 -3.90
CA LEU A 66 -8.38 11.44 -4.21
C LEU A 66 -7.83 12.16 -2.97
N TYR A 67 -6.70 12.82 -3.13
CA TYR A 67 -6.08 13.67 -2.13
C TYR A 67 -6.25 15.15 -2.53
N GLN A 68 -6.77 15.96 -1.61
CA GLN A 68 -6.97 17.40 -1.80
C GLN A 68 -6.07 18.19 -0.85
N PHE A 69 -5.41 19.21 -1.38
CA PHE A 69 -4.47 20.05 -0.64
C PHE A 69 -5.04 21.46 -0.51
N HIS A 70 -5.24 21.87 0.74
CA HIS A 70 -5.84 23.15 1.08
C HIS A 70 -4.81 24.04 1.80
N GLY A 71 -4.44 25.14 1.15
CA GLY A 71 -3.43 26.05 1.68
C GLY A 71 -2.00 25.73 1.24
N PHE A 72 -1.13 26.71 1.39
CA PHE A 72 0.24 26.66 0.85
C PHE A 72 1.10 25.56 1.50
N SER A 73 0.92 25.35 2.80
CA SER A 73 1.64 24.30 3.54
C SER A 73 1.29 22.91 2.99
N ASP A 74 0.02 22.62 2.79
CA ASP A 74 -0.44 21.33 2.26
C ASP A 74 0.05 21.11 0.82
N VAL A 75 -0.05 22.14 -0.03
CA VAL A 75 0.39 22.09 -1.42
C VAL A 75 1.89 21.82 -1.53
N ARG A 76 2.72 22.36 -0.63
CA ARG A 76 4.16 22.10 -0.60
C ARG A 76 4.48 20.61 -0.39
N HIS A 77 3.65 19.90 0.33
CA HIS A 77 3.81 18.46 0.57
C HIS A 77 3.13 17.58 -0.49
N SER A 78 2.28 18.17 -1.35
CA SER A 78 1.47 17.44 -2.34
C SER A 78 2.28 16.63 -3.35
N ARG A 79 3.48 17.09 -3.71
CA ARG A 79 4.37 16.41 -4.64
C ARG A 79 4.78 15.00 -4.20
N ARG A 80 4.71 14.75 -2.89
CA ARG A 80 5.22 13.49 -2.31
C ARG A 80 4.18 12.39 -2.19
N TYR A 81 2.88 12.71 -2.32
CA TYR A 81 1.84 11.72 -2.00
C TYR A 81 1.50 10.80 -3.18
N ALA A 82 0.89 11.27 -4.22
CA ALA A 82 0.37 10.36 -5.25
C ALA A 82 1.47 9.77 -6.13
N SER A 83 2.47 10.55 -6.56
CA SER A 83 3.57 10.01 -7.36
C SER A 83 4.32 8.92 -6.60
N ARG A 84 4.56 9.14 -5.30
CA ARG A 84 5.23 8.15 -4.45
C ARG A 84 4.36 6.91 -4.21
N GLU A 85 3.05 7.08 -4.00
CA GLU A 85 2.14 5.95 -3.85
C GLU A 85 2.12 5.10 -5.12
N VAL A 86 2.09 5.74 -6.29
CA VAL A 86 2.12 5.05 -7.58
C VAL A 86 3.44 4.32 -7.81
N GLU A 87 4.59 4.96 -7.50
CA GLU A 87 5.90 4.31 -7.57
C GLU A 87 5.98 3.11 -6.63
N CYS A 88 5.62 3.30 -5.36
CA CYS A 88 5.59 2.21 -4.39
C CYS A 88 4.66 1.07 -4.82
N TYR A 89 3.52 1.40 -5.38
CA TYR A 89 2.56 0.42 -5.89
C TYR A 89 3.16 -0.40 -7.04
N HIS A 90 3.74 0.27 -8.02
CA HIS A 90 4.38 -0.38 -9.15
C HIS A 90 5.54 -1.28 -8.72
N ASP A 91 6.43 -0.77 -7.86
CA ASP A 91 7.57 -1.52 -7.36
C ASP A 91 7.13 -2.73 -6.53
N TYR A 92 6.09 -2.56 -5.72
CA TYR A 92 5.49 -3.66 -4.97
C TYR A 92 4.95 -4.75 -5.90
N LEU A 93 4.11 -4.40 -6.88
CA LEU A 93 3.56 -5.37 -7.83
C LEU A 93 4.66 -6.14 -8.57
N LYS A 94 5.69 -5.43 -9.02
CA LYS A 94 6.82 -6.01 -9.74
C LYS A 94 7.64 -6.96 -8.86
N ALA A 95 7.93 -6.57 -7.62
CA ALA A 95 8.71 -7.39 -6.69
C ALA A 95 7.91 -8.58 -6.17
N PHE A 96 6.63 -8.37 -5.86
CA PHE A 96 5.75 -9.41 -5.33
C PHE A 96 5.60 -10.57 -6.32
N GLY A 97 5.36 -10.25 -7.59
CA GLY A 97 5.06 -11.25 -8.61
C GLY A 97 3.70 -11.92 -8.37
N SER A 98 3.69 -13.23 -8.14
CA SER A 98 2.46 -13.99 -7.86
C SER A 98 2.65 -14.88 -6.63
N MET A 99 1.55 -15.08 -5.90
CA MET A 99 1.47 -15.99 -4.76
C MET A 99 0.10 -16.66 -4.75
N PRO A 100 0.01 -18.02 -4.66
CA PRO A 100 -1.26 -18.71 -4.50
C PRO A 100 -2.03 -18.19 -3.28
N GLY A 101 -3.34 -17.99 -3.43
CA GLY A 101 -4.18 -17.48 -2.34
C GLY A 101 -4.04 -15.99 -2.04
N VAL A 102 -3.29 -15.25 -2.85
CA VAL A 102 -3.17 -13.79 -2.73
C VAL A 102 -3.53 -13.13 -4.06
N ARG A 103 -4.36 -12.10 -4.00
CA ARG A 103 -4.73 -11.25 -5.13
C ARG A 103 -4.29 -9.83 -4.87
N LEU A 104 -3.53 -9.25 -5.77
CA LEU A 104 -3.18 -7.84 -5.73
C LEU A 104 -4.16 -7.06 -6.63
N PRO A 105 -4.72 -5.92 -6.17
CA PRO A 105 -5.45 -5.02 -7.04
C PRO A 105 -4.57 -4.56 -8.19
N LYS A 106 -5.13 -4.26 -9.34
CA LYS A 106 -4.39 -3.64 -10.46
C LYS A 106 -4.29 -2.14 -10.24
N LEU A 107 -3.16 -1.58 -10.61
CA LEU A 107 -3.01 -0.13 -10.74
C LEU A 107 -3.44 0.28 -12.14
N TYR A 108 -4.53 1.02 -12.25
CA TYR A 108 -5.03 1.51 -13.53
C TYR A 108 -4.47 2.89 -13.92
N GLY A 109 -4.03 3.67 -12.93
CA GLY A 109 -3.43 4.95 -13.24
C GLY A 109 -3.41 5.93 -12.09
N TYR A 110 -3.10 7.17 -12.43
CA TYR A 110 -3.14 8.28 -11.49
C TYR A 110 -3.63 9.56 -12.18
N PHE A 111 -3.98 10.54 -11.39
CA PHE A 111 -4.35 11.86 -11.85
C PHE A 111 -3.78 12.95 -10.96
N GLU A 112 -3.62 14.13 -11.52
CA GLU A 112 -3.07 15.28 -10.83
C GLU A 112 -3.73 16.57 -11.27
N LYS A 113 -3.91 17.53 -10.35
CA LYS A 113 -4.33 18.89 -10.63
C LYS A 113 -3.16 19.83 -10.36
N PRO A 114 -2.42 20.24 -11.40
CA PRO A 114 -1.25 21.08 -11.25
C PRO A 114 -1.57 22.43 -10.60
N PHE A 115 -0.60 22.95 -9.86
CA PHE A 115 -0.58 24.29 -9.30
C PHE A 115 0.86 24.78 -9.25
N LEU A 116 1.17 25.91 -9.88
CA LEU A 116 2.53 26.46 -9.96
C LEU A 116 3.59 25.42 -10.41
N GLY A 117 3.33 24.77 -11.54
CA GLY A 117 4.30 23.91 -12.21
C GLY A 117 4.49 22.53 -11.55
N PHE A 118 5.18 22.48 -10.43
CA PHE A 118 5.55 21.22 -9.75
C PHE A 118 4.75 20.93 -8.47
N LEU A 119 3.85 21.82 -8.10
CA LEU A 119 2.94 21.64 -6.96
C LEU A 119 1.55 21.23 -7.47
N TYR A 120 0.78 20.56 -6.61
CA TYR A 120 -0.55 20.08 -6.96
C TYR A 120 -1.59 20.56 -5.95
N ARG A 121 -2.78 20.91 -6.41
CA ARG A 121 -3.96 21.17 -5.57
C ARG A 121 -4.69 19.90 -5.20
N ALA A 122 -4.64 18.91 -6.07
CA ALA A 122 -5.18 17.59 -5.83
C ALA A 122 -4.40 16.59 -6.68
N ASN A 123 -4.36 15.36 -6.23
CA ASN A 123 -3.87 14.22 -6.97
C ASN A 123 -4.53 12.95 -6.44
N GLY A 124 -4.30 11.84 -7.11
CA GLY A 124 -4.84 10.58 -6.66
C GLY A 124 -4.46 9.41 -7.55
N ILE A 125 -4.86 8.23 -7.11
CA ILE A 125 -4.64 6.99 -7.84
C ILE A 125 -5.97 6.32 -8.19
N ILE A 126 -5.92 5.49 -9.20
CA ILE A 126 -7.03 4.69 -9.71
C ILE A 126 -6.55 3.25 -9.74
N GLU A 127 -7.22 2.43 -8.97
CA GLU A 127 -6.90 1.00 -8.84
C GLU A 127 -8.15 0.14 -9.02
N GLU A 128 -7.96 -1.16 -9.16
CA GLU A 128 -9.04 -2.11 -9.22
C GLU A 128 -9.79 -2.16 -7.89
N TYR A 129 -11.10 -2.03 -7.94
CA TYR A 129 -11.96 -2.37 -6.81
C TYR A 129 -12.24 -3.87 -6.80
N ILE A 130 -11.86 -4.56 -5.74
CA ILE A 130 -12.15 -5.99 -5.56
C ILE A 130 -13.40 -6.10 -4.69
N PRO A 131 -14.56 -6.44 -5.26
CA PRO A 131 -15.80 -6.53 -4.52
C PRO A 131 -15.80 -7.71 -3.54
N ASP A 132 -16.77 -7.69 -2.62
CA ASP A 132 -17.00 -8.75 -1.63
C ASP A 132 -15.79 -9.02 -0.72
N THR A 133 -14.92 -8.02 -0.55
CA THR A 133 -13.83 -8.07 0.42
C THR A 133 -14.29 -7.53 1.77
N ARG A 134 -13.76 -8.10 2.84
CA ARG A 134 -13.92 -7.59 4.20
C ARG A 134 -12.57 -7.52 4.90
N ILE A 135 -12.50 -6.78 5.98
CA ILE A 135 -11.32 -6.85 6.87
C ILE A 135 -11.14 -8.31 7.31
N LEU A 136 -9.90 -8.73 7.41
CA LEU A 136 -9.51 -10.05 7.90
C LEU A 136 -10.12 -10.30 9.30
N GLY A 137 -10.62 -11.50 9.54
CA GLY A 137 -11.04 -11.94 10.87
C GLY A 137 -9.97 -12.77 11.57
N MET A 138 -10.12 -12.98 12.87
CA MET A 138 -9.19 -13.85 13.64
C MET A 138 -9.19 -15.30 13.10
N GLU A 139 -10.30 -15.75 12.54
CA GLU A 139 -10.45 -17.07 11.93
C GLU A 139 -9.57 -17.28 10.69
N GLU A 140 -9.25 -16.18 9.99
CA GLU A 140 -8.37 -16.23 8.82
C GLU A 140 -6.90 -15.89 9.15
N LEU A 141 -6.59 -15.59 10.40
CA LEU A 141 -5.25 -15.20 10.80
C LEU A 141 -4.20 -16.26 10.39
N SER A 142 -4.55 -17.54 10.48
CA SER A 142 -3.69 -18.67 10.07
C SER A 142 -3.38 -18.72 8.55
N LEU A 143 -4.08 -17.95 7.73
CA LEU A 143 -3.83 -17.87 6.28
C LEU A 143 -2.74 -16.84 5.93
N VAL A 144 -2.35 -15.99 6.87
CA VAL A 144 -1.46 -14.85 6.63
C VAL A 144 0.04 -15.18 6.76
N PRO A 145 0.51 -16.12 7.59
CA PRO A 145 1.94 -16.42 7.73
C PRO A 145 2.68 -16.63 6.39
N PRO A 146 2.12 -17.37 5.40
CA PRO A 146 2.76 -17.50 4.09
C PRO A 146 2.97 -16.19 3.36
N LEU A 147 2.07 -15.19 3.54
CA LEU A 147 2.22 -13.87 2.95
C LEU A 147 3.47 -13.16 3.50
N PHE A 148 3.66 -13.17 4.83
CA PHE A 148 4.86 -12.58 5.45
C PHE A 148 6.14 -13.27 5.01
N ALA A 149 6.13 -14.60 4.93
CA ALA A 149 7.28 -15.35 4.42
C ALA A 149 7.59 -15.01 2.94
N HIS A 150 6.55 -14.81 2.12
CA HIS A 150 6.72 -14.37 0.74
C HIS A 150 7.29 -12.96 0.65
N LEU A 151 6.75 -12.00 1.40
CA LEU A 151 7.25 -10.62 1.45
C LEU A 151 8.73 -10.59 1.85
N TYR A 152 9.09 -11.34 2.89
CA TYR A 152 10.49 -11.46 3.32
C TYR A 152 11.41 -11.94 2.21
N ARG A 153 11.08 -13.08 1.57
CA ARG A 153 11.90 -13.65 0.47
C ARG A 153 12.03 -12.74 -0.73
N LYS A 154 11.04 -11.89 -0.95
CA LYS A 154 11.05 -10.87 -2.02
C LYS A 154 11.76 -9.59 -1.63
N GLY A 155 12.25 -9.47 -0.40
CA GLY A 155 12.83 -8.25 0.13
C GLY A 155 11.83 -7.09 0.22
N ILE A 156 10.54 -7.39 0.33
CA ILE A 156 9.49 -6.37 0.42
C ILE A 156 9.29 -5.97 1.87
N TYR A 157 9.51 -4.70 2.16
CA TYR A 157 9.15 -4.08 3.42
C TYR A 157 7.94 -3.17 3.23
N HIS A 158 6.83 -3.53 3.87
CA HIS A 158 5.58 -2.78 3.85
C HIS A 158 5.35 -2.15 5.23
N PRO A 159 5.72 -0.89 5.45
CA PRO A 159 5.69 -0.26 6.77
C PRO A 159 4.29 -0.07 7.34
N ASP A 160 3.26 -0.09 6.50
CA ASP A 160 1.85 0.00 6.89
C ASP A 160 1.12 -1.34 6.70
N MET A 161 1.84 -2.47 6.89
CA MET A 161 1.23 -3.80 6.89
C MET A 161 0.43 -4.02 8.18
N GLN A 162 -0.68 -3.30 8.28
CA GLN A 162 -1.63 -3.44 9.37
C GLN A 162 -2.66 -4.50 9.03
N PHE A 163 -3.29 -5.06 10.05
CA PHE A 163 -4.35 -6.06 9.91
C PHE A 163 -5.48 -5.58 8.98
N GLN A 164 -5.88 -4.32 9.12
CA GLN A 164 -6.90 -3.69 8.28
C GLN A 164 -6.50 -3.47 6.81
N ASN A 165 -5.20 -3.56 6.51
CA ASN A 165 -4.65 -3.45 5.16
C ASN A 165 -4.44 -4.81 4.48
N VAL A 166 -4.91 -5.89 5.10
CA VAL A 166 -5.04 -7.21 4.50
C VAL A 166 -6.50 -7.60 4.50
N LEU A 167 -7.14 -7.50 3.34
CA LEU A 167 -8.54 -7.87 3.20
C LEU A 167 -8.67 -9.36 2.87
N TRP A 168 -9.80 -9.91 3.24
CA TRP A 168 -10.20 -11.26 2.88
C TRP A 168 -11.35 -11.24 1.87
N GLN A 169 -11.21 -12.00 0.79
CA GLN A 169 -12.28 -12.25 -0.17
C GLN A 169 -12.81 -13.66 0.00
N PRO A 170 -13.93 -13.87 0.72
CA PRO A 170 -14.44 -15.21 1.05
C PRO A 170 -14.78 -16.06 -0.17
N LYS A 171 -15.33 -15.44 -1.21
CA LYS A 171 -15.80 -16.11 -2.42
C LYS A 171 -14.67 -16.82 -3.18
N THR A 172 -13.52 -16.22 -3.26
CA THR A 172 -12.33 -16.77 -3.93
C THR A 172 -11.32 -17.37 -2.96
N ARG A 173 -11.53 -17.17 -1.65
CA ARG A 173 -10.61 -17.57 -0.58
C ARG A 173 -9.21 -16.97 -0.79
N THR A 174 -9.16 -15.68 -1.05
CA THR A 174 -7.90 -14.97 -1.30
C THR A 174 -7.69 -13.82 -0.31
N LEU A 175 -6.43 -13.63 0.08
CA LEU A 175 -5.97 -12.43 0.77
C LEU A 175 -5.76 -11.32 -0.25
N VAL A 176 -6.12 -10.10 0.11
CA VAL A 176 -5.96 -8.91 -0.73
C VAL A 176 -5.23 -7.84 0.09
N PRO A 177 -3.89 -7.80 0.04
CA PRO A 177 -3.13 -6.70 0.60
C PRO A 177 -3.45 -5.39 -0.14
N ILE A 178 -3.52 -4.29 0.60
CA ILE A 178 -3.84 -2.95 0.08
C ILE A 178 -2.95 -1.89 0.74
N ASP A 179 -3.00 -0.66 0.22
CA ASP A 179 -2.34 0.53 0.76
C ASP A 179 -0.80 0.45 0.78
N TYR A 180 -0.21 0.36 -0.40
CA TYR A 180 1.24 0.16 -0.60
C TYR A 180 2.09 1.42 -0.36
N MET A 181 1.51 2.49 0.19
CA MET A 181 2.25 3.72 0.46
C MET A 181 3.42 3.47 1.42
N GLY A 182 4.61 3.86 0.99
CA GLY A 182 5.83 3.71 1.78
C GLY A 182 6.49 2.33 1.70
N CYS A 183 5.95 1.40 0.91
CA CYS A 183 6.63 0.14 0.64
C CYS A 183 8.03 0.39 0.08
N ASN A 184 8.97 -0.44 0.50
CA ASN A 184 10.34 -0.42 0.04
C ASN A 184 10.74 -1.81 -0.41
N ILE A 185 11.53 -1.86 -1.48
CA ILE A 185 12.18 -3.09 -1.90
C ILE A 185 13.61 -3.04 -1.39
N LEU A 186 13.97 -4.01 -0.57
CA LEU A 186 15.29 -4.12 0.04
C LEU A 186 16.25 -4.84 -0.91
N PHE A 187 17.53 -4.55 -0.78
CA PHE A 187 18.58 -5.25 -1.54
C PHE A 187 18.60 -6.75 -1.22
N GLU A 188 18.50 -7.04 0.07
CA GLU A 188 18.48 -8.39 0.62
C GLU A 188 17.34 -8.52 1.61
N PRO A 189 16.76 -9.72 1.77
CA PRO A 189 15.82 -10.00 2.83
C PRO A 189 16.41 -9.63 4.20
N ASN A 190 15.65 -8.90 5.00
CA ASN A 190 16.09 -8.40 6.30
C ASN A 190 15.14 -8.87 7.40
N TRP A 191 15.66 -9.61 8.37
CA TRP A 191 14.86 -10.18 9.45
C TRP A 191 14.32 -9.12 10.44
N GLU A 192 15.05 -8.00 10.64
CA GLU A 192 14.58 -6.90 11.49
C GLU A 192 13.35 -6.22 10.85
N ALA A 193 13.39 -6.00 9.53
CA ALA A 193 12.25 -5.50 8.78
C ALA A 193 11.03 -6.45 8.86
N LEU A 194 11.26 -7.76 8.82
CA LEU A 194 10.21 -8.76 9.02
C LEU A 194 9.59 -8.64 10.42
N LEU A 195 10.41 -8.60 11.49
CA LEU A 195 9.89 -8.48 12.86
C LEU A 195 9.13 -7.16 13.08
N MET A 196 9.58 -6.07 12.46
CA MET A 196 8.85 -4.80 12.49
C MET A 196 7.47 -4.91 11.82
N GLN A 197 7.38 -5.55 10.66
CA GLN A 197 6.10 -5.76 9.99
C GLN A 197 5.17 -6.66 10.81
N LEU A 198 5.71 -7.75 11.38
CA LEU A 198 4.96 -8.66 12.24
C LEU A 198 4.43 -7.95 13.49
N SER A 199 5.31 -7.21 14.16
CA SER A 199 4.93 -6.43 15.33
C SER A 199 3.79 -5.46 15.01
N TRP A 200 3.93 -4.71 13.91
CA TRP A 200 2.93 -3.73 13.50
C TRP A 200 1.59 -4.37 13.13
N PHE A 201 1.63 -5.47 12.39
CA PHE A 201 0.44 -6.21 12.00
C PHE A 201 -0.33 -6.72 13.22
N LEU A 202 0.35 -7.36 14.16
CA LEU A 202 -0.26 -7.96 15.34
C LEU A 202 -0.74 -6.90 16.34
N HIS A 203 0.05 -5.85 16.54
CA HIS A 203 -0.32 -4.75 17.46
C HIS A 203 -1.53 -3.96 16.98
N ALA A 204 -1.59 -3.65 15.68
CA ALA A 204 -2.72 -2.92 15.12
C ALA A 204 -4.05 -3.70 15.14
N ALA A 205 -3.98 -5.01 15.29
CA ALA A 205 -5.15 -5.89 15.42
C ALA A 205 -5.53 -6.18 16.88
N ASP A 206 -4.76 -5.66 17.84
CA ASP A 206 -4.91 -5.98 19.27
C ASP A 206 -4.93 -7.50 19.53
N VAL A 207 -4.05 -8.24 18.81
CA VAL A 207 -3.93 -9.69 18.93
C VAL A 207 -3.26 -10.02 20.26
N ASP A 208 -3.90 -10.81 21.08
CA ASP A 208 -3.33 -11.24 22.34
C ASP A 208 -2.10 -12.17 22.17
N ASP A 209 -1.29 -12.29 23.22
CA ASP A 209 -0.05 -13.08 23.18
C ASP A 209 -0.29 -14.56 22.87
N ALA A 210 -1.47 -15.09 23.20
CA ALA A 210 -1.81 -16.50 22.96
C ALA A 210 -2.00 -16.80 21.47
N HIS A 211 -2.34 -15.80 20.68
CA HIS A 211 -2.47 -15.90 19.21
C HIS A 211 -1.26 -15.29 18.48
N ALA A 212 -0.72 -14.19 19.00
CA ALA A 212 0.38 -13.47 18.35
C ALA A 212 1.68 -14.29 18.31
N ARG A 213 2.02 -14.98 19.41
CA ARG A 213 3.23 -15.79 19.46
C ARG A 213 3.17 -17.00 18.52
N PRO A 214 2.13 -17.85 18.51
CA PRO A 214 2.00 -18.92 17.51
C PRO A 214 2.03 -18.42 16.08
N PHE A 215 1.41 -17.28 15.79
CA PHE A 215 1.47 -16.65 14.45
C PHE A 215 2.90 -16.32 14.04
N MET A 216 3.67 -15.66 14.90
CA MET A 216 5.09 -15.38 14.65
C MET A 216 5.89 -16.68 14.45
N GLU A 217 5.70 -17.67 15.31
CA GLU A 217 6.40 -18.95 15.21
C GLU A 217 6.08 -19.68 13.90
N GLU A 218 4.83 -19.60 13.43
CA GLU A 218 4.44 -20.14 12.13
C GLU A 218 5.16 -19.41 10.98
N VAL A 219 5.22 -18.06 10.99
CA VAL A 219 5.98 -17.30 9.98
C VAL A 219 7.45 -17.73 9.98
N LEU A 220 8.08 -17.83 11.14
CA LEU A 220 9.49 -18.21 11.25
C LEU A 220 9.73 -19.67 10.82
N SER A 221 8.78 -20.58 11.08
CA SER A 221 8.87 -21.97 10.62
C SER A 221 8.87 -22.09 9.09
N LEU A 222 8.23 -21.16 8.41
CA LEU A 222 8.25 -21.04 6.94
C LEU A 222 9.56 -20.44 6.40
N LEU A 223 10.44 -19.93 7.28
CA LEU A 223 11.70 -19.26 6.96
C LEU A 223 12.91 -19.91 7.66
N PRO A 224 13.14 -21.23 7.47
CA PRO A 224 14.23 -21.93 8.16
C PRO A 224 15.61 -21.37 7.84
N GLU A 225 15.75 -20.67 6.72
CA GLU A 225 16.96 -19.97 6.31
C GLU A 225 17.37 -18.85 7.28
N LEU A 226 16.45 -18.27 8.03
CA LEU A 226 16.75 -17.21 9.00
C LEU A 226 17.56 -17.69 10.20
N ARG A 227 17.40 -18.96 10.61
CA ARG A 227 18.02 -19.52 11.83
C ARG A 227 17.84 -18.61 13.06
N LEU A 228 16.71 -17.91 13.13
CA LEU A 228 16.40 -16.97 14.20
C LEU A 228 15.84 -17.73 15.41
N ASP A 229 16.38 -17.45 16.57
CA ASP A 229 15.84 -17.96 17.83
C ASP A 229 14.45 -17.37 18.10
N HIS A 230 13.46 -18.24 18.34
CA HIS A 230 12.05 -17.84 18.49
C HIS A 230 11.81 -16.99 19.74
N GLU A 231 12.52 -17.29 20.85
CA GLU A 231 12.40 -16.50 22.09
C GLU A 231 12.98 -15.09 21.89
N LYS A 232 14.11 -15.01 21.20
CA LYS A 232 14.72 -13.71 20.84
C LYS A 232 13.81 -12.92 19.91
N ALA A 233 13.22 -13.55 18.87
CA ALA A 233 12.29 -12.91 17.96
C ALA A 233 11.06 -12.40 18.71
N TRP A 234 10.49 -13.21 19.59
CA TRP A 234 9.34 -12.82 20.39
C TRP A 234 9.66 -11.64 21.32
N SER A 235 10.80 -11.67 21.97
CA SER A 235 11.26 -10.57 22.83
C SER A 235 11.42 -9.27 22.03
N CYS A 236 11.92 -9.33 20.80
CA CYS A 236 12.01 -8.16 19.92
C CYS A 236 10.62 -7.62 19.54
N ILE A 237 9.67 -8.50 19.19
CA ILE A 237 8.30 -8.09 18.87
C ILE A 237 7.63 -7.42 20.07
N LYS A 238 7.78 -7.97 21.27
CA LYS A 238 7.23 -7.38 22.50
C LYS A 238 7.83 -6.01 22.80
N ALA A 239 9.14 -5.85 22.63
CA ALA A 239 9.79 -4.55 22.79
C ALA A 239 9.27 -3.49 21.79
N LEU A 240 8.93 -3.93 20.57
CA LEU A 240 8.32 -3.04 19.57
C LEU A 240 6.87 -2.65 19.92
N TYR A 241 6.13 -3.49 20.66
CA TYR A 241 4.78 -3.17 21.14
C TYR A 241 4.76 -2.03 22.16
N GLU A 242 5.85 -1.86 22.92
CA GLU A 242 5.97 -0.78 23.90
C GLU A 242 6.15 0.61 23.26
N ILE A 243 6.44 0.65 21.94
CA ILE A 243 6.56 1.90 21.22
C ILE A 243 5.14 2.42 20.91
N PRO A 244 4.80 3.66 21.32
CA PRO A 244 3.46 4.21 21.08
C PRO A 244 3.06 4.19 19.60
N VAL A 245 1.82 3.76 19.30
CA VAL A 245 1.26 3.68 17.93
C VAL A 245 1.40 5.02 17.19
N GLU A 246 1.23 6.13 17.89
CA GLU A 246 1.41 7.49 17.37
C GLU A 246 2.81 7.73 16.82
N THR A 247 3.81 7.11 17.43
CA THR A 247 5.21 7.15 16.98
C THR A 247 5.40 6.32 15.72
N HIS A 248 4.69 5.21 15.57
CA HIS A 248 4.74 4.34 14.38
C HIS A 248 4.16 5.00 13.12
N GLN A 249 3.10 5.82 13.24
CA GLN A 249 2.49 6.50 12.08
C GLN A 249 3.42 7.53 11.41
N TYR A 250 4.43 8.01 12.12
CA TYR A 250 5.42 8.96 11.61
C TYR A 250 6.72 8.30 11.18
N HIS A 251 6.90 7.04 11.50
CA HIS A 251 8.11 6.29 11.17
C HIS A 251 8.02 5.67 9.77
N HIS A 252 7.84 6.54 8.79
CA HIS A 252 8.34 6.33 7.45
C HIS A 252 9.75 5.73 7.48
N PRO A 253 10.19 5.17 6.37
CA PRO A 253 11.44 4.42 6.12
C PRO A 253 12.74 4.93 6.76
N ILE A 254 12.63 5.87 7.71
CA ILE A 254 13.74 6.44 8.49
C ILE A 254 14.43 5.38 9.37
N PHE A 255 13.73 4.29 9.72
CA PHE A 255 14.30 3.25 10.61
C PHE A 255 15.03 2.13 9.91
N LEU A 256 14.79 1.88 8.64
CA LEU A 256 15.70 1.03 7.91
C LEU A 256 16.99 1.82 7.72
N PRO A 257 18.13 1.31 8.21
CA PRO A 257 19.43 1.90 7.92
C PRO A 257 19.52 2.26 6.45
N PRO A 258 20.04 3.43 6.10
CA PRO A 258 20.14 3.87 4.69
C PRO A 258 20.75 2.81 3.77
N GLU A 259 21.65 1.99 4.34
CA GLU A 259 22.37 0.92 3.66
C GLU A 259 21.44 -0.23 3.22
N LEU A 260 20.31 -0.43 3.90
CA LEU A 260 19.35 -1.50 3.60
C LEU A 260 18.27 -1.10 2.60
N ARG A 261 18.23 0.18 2.21
CA ARG A 261 17.30 0.65 1.19
C ARG A 261 17.94 0.43 -0.17
N ARG A 262 17.24 -0.26 -1.07
CA ARG A 262 17.61 -0.16 -2.49
C ARG A 262 17.58 1.33 -2.84
N ARG A 263 18.70 1.86 -3.28
CA ARG A 263 18.70 3.16 -3.92
C ARG A 263 17.89 3.03 -5.19
N THR A 264 16.66 3.52 -5.16
CA THR A 264 15.86 3.83 -6.35
C THR A 264 16.35 5.14 -6.95
N GLN A 265 17.65 5.35 -7.02
CA GLN A 265 18.20 6.42 -7.84
C GLN A 265 18.59 5.79 -9.16
N PRO A 266 18.12 6.32 -10.28
CA PRO A 266 18.77 6.05 -11.55
C PRO A 266 20.25 6.45 -11.39
N ASP A 267 21.13 5.57 -11.78
CA ASP A 267 22.50 5.95 -12.01
C ASP A 267 22.51 7.15 -12.96
N ASP A 268 23.24 8.21 -12.57
CA ASP A 268 23.40 9.46 -13.32
C ASP A 268 23.86 9.24 -14.76
#